data_5f3260b85d715ce7318484beaa39bada
#
_entry.id   5f3260b85d715ce7318484beaa39bada
#
_cell.length_a   1.000
_cell.length_b   1.000
_cell.length_c   1.000
_cell.angle_alpha   90.00
_cell.angle_beta   90.00
_cell.angle_gamma   90.00
#
_symmetry.space_group_name_H-M   'P 1'
#
loop_
_entity.id
_entity.type
_entity.pdbx_description
1 polymer ?
#
loop_
_entity_poly.entity_id
_entity_poly.type
_entity_poly.pdbx_seq_one_letter_code
_entity_poly.pdbx_strand_id
1 'polypeptide(L)'
;MSDVFSFRLLEDFVNKYKNVEPPFGFTDAGGNSLGEITFIRTYSRVKEDGTKERWHEVCKRVIEGMYSVQKNHAKENRLPWNDNKAQKSAQEAYDRMFNLKWTPPGRGLWAFGTPMTMERRNSAALQNCAMVSTRDIDRNDPGALFGWVMDALMLGVGVGFDTLGQEKGIEIYPNLKEEVTYEIPDTREGWVESVRLLLNSYLKQGQAKINFDYSKIRPLGAPIKGFGGTASGPAPLIKLHDTLRIVIGGR
;
A
#
# COMPACT_ATOMS: atom_id res chain seq x y z
N MET A 1 6.99 -1.44 -23.03
CA MET A 1 6.97 -1.21 -21.58
C MET A 1 8.39 -1.36 -21.07
N SER A 2 8.96 -0.37 -20.40
CA SER A 2 10.26 -0.53 -19.75
C SER A 2 10.13 -1.60 -18.67
N ASP A 3 11.02 -2.57 -18.65
CA ASP A 3 11.03 -3.59 -17.59
C ASP A 3 11.27 -2.90 -16.25
N VAL A 4 10.21 -2.82 -15.44
CA VAL A 4 10.27 -2.18 -14.12
C VAL A 4 11.21 -2.91 -13.17
N PHE A 5 11.46 -4.20 -13.43
CA PHE A 5 12.44 -5.03 -12.76
C PHE A 5 13.77 -5.06 -13.52
N SER A 6 14.35 -3.90 -13.70
CA SER A 6 15.53 -3.68 -14.56
C SER A 6 16.85 -4.23 -13.99
N PHE A 7 16.88 -4.61 -12.71
CA PHE A 7 18.01 -5.24 -12.05
C PHE A 7 17.67 -6.65 -11.57
N ARG A 8 18.58 -7.59 -11.80
CA ARG A 8 18.50 -8.97 -11.30
C ARG A 8 19.82 -9.38 -10.69
N LEU A 9 19.77 -10.09 -9.58
CA LEU A 9 20.92 -10.77 -9.01
C LEU A 9 21.34 -11.93 -9.94
N LEU A 10 22.62 -12.23 -9.98
CA LEU A 10 23.13 -13.39 -10.71
C LEU A 10 22.53 -14.67 -10.11
N GLU A 11 21.97 -15.53 -10.96
CA GLU A 11 21.31 -16.78 -10.54
C GLU A 11 22.26 -17.69 -9.76
N ASP A 12 23.52 -17.82 -10.20
CA ASP A 12 24.53 -18.62 -9.51
C ASP A 12 24.80 -18.13 -8.09
N PHE A 13 24.67 -16.82 -7.85
CA PHE A 13 24.79 -16.27 -6.51
C PHE A 13 23.60 -16.65 -5.64
N VAL A 14 22.39 -16.47 -6.13
CA VAL A 14 21.15 -16.75 -5.37
C VAL A 14 21.00 -18.24 -5.08
N ASN A 15 21.38 -19.11 -6.03
CA ASN A 15 21.32 -20.55 -5.87
C ASN A 15 22.17 -21.09 -4.72
N LYS A 16 23.22 -20.36 -4.29
CA LYS A 16 24.00 -20.72 -3.10
C LYS A 16 23.17 -20.75 -1.83
N TYR A 17 22.11 -19.92 -1.75
CA TYR A 17 21.27 -19.77 -0.56
C TYR A 17 20.00 -20.65 -0.57
N LYS A 18 19.70 -21.28 -1.71
CA LYS A 18 18.44 -22.04 -1.87
C LYS A 18 18.27 -23.16 -0.84
N ASN A 19 19.38 -23.80 -0.45
CA ASN A 19 19.39 -24.93 0.50
C ASN A 19 20.12 -24.59 1.81
N VAL A 20 20.44 -23.31 2.02
CA VAL A 20 21.01 -22.84 3.27
C VAL A 20 19.89 -22.51 4.24
N GLU A 21 19.98 -23.04 5.46
CA GLU A 21 19.06 -22.66 6.52
C GLU A 21 19.32 -21.21 6.93
N PRO A 22 18.25 -20.43 7.21
CA PRO A 22 18.41 -19.12 7.80
C PRO A 22 19.12 -19.21 9.16
N PRO A 23 19.80 -18.14 9.60
CA PRO A 23 20.59 -18.18 10.82
C PRO A 23 19.74 -18.38 12.07
N PHE A 24 20.40 -18.79 13.16
CA PHE A 24 19.79 -18.97 14.47
C PHE A 24 18.92 -17.77 14.87
N GLY A 25 17.72 -18.06 15.38
CA GLY A 25 16.69 -17.05 15.71
C GLY A 25 15.63 -16.87 14.63
N PHE A 26 15.91 -17.31 13.38
CA PHE A 26 14.87 -17.45 12.36
C PHE A 26 14.18 -18.83 12.47
N THR A 27 14.96 -19.90 12.50
CA THR A 27 14.53 -21.26 12.86
C THR A 27 15.20 -21.69 14.15
N ASP A 28 14.47 -22.35 15.06
CA ASP A 28 15.07 -23.05 16.18
C ASP A 28 15.27 -24.54 15.86
N ALA A 29 16.05 -25.22 16.67
CA ALA A 29 16.34 -26.66 16.51
C ALA A 29 15.09 -27.56 16.65
N GLY A 30 13.98 -27.03 17.14
CA GLY A 30 12.68 -27.71 17.28
C GLY A 30 11.67 -27.39 16.16
N GLY A 31 12.02 -26.54 15.20
CA GLY A 31 11.15 -26.22 14.05
C GLY A 31 9.94 -25.33 14.39
N ASN A 32 9.92 -24.67 15.53
CA ASN A 32 8.82 -23.84 16.01
C ASN A 32 9.23 -22.41 16.37
N SER A 33 10.19 -21.85 15.67
CA SER A 33 10.66 -20.49 15.92
C SER A 33 9.54 -19.46 15.68
N LEU A 34 9.33 -18.57 16.65
CA LEU A 34 8.42 -17.45 16.52
C LEU A 34 8.78 -16.56 15.32
N GLY A 35 10.07 -16.44 15.01
CA GLY A 35 10.58 -15.71 13.84
C GLY A 35 10.09 -16.30 12.53
N GLU A 36 10.21 -17.60 12.34
CA GLU A 36 9.77 -18.31 11.14
C GLU A 36 8.24 -18.26 10.99
N ILE A 37 7.50 -18.53 12.07
CA ILE A 37 6.03 -18.47 12.07
C ILE A 37 5.57 -17.05 11.69
N THR A 38 6.17 -16.03 12.27
CA THR A 38 5.86 -14.63 11.97
C THR A 38 6.18 -14.28 10.52
N PHE A 39 7.32 -14.73 10.02
CA PHE A 39 7.74 -14.57 8.64
C PHE A 39 6.73 -15.20 7.67
N ILE A 40 6.42 -16.48 7.83
CA ILE A 40 5.51 -17.22 6.96
C ILE A 40 4.11 -16.61 6.97
N ARG A 41 3.62 -16.20 8.14
CA ARG A 41 2.28 -15.64 8.29
C ARG A 41 2.17 -14.23 7.73
N THR A 42 3.20 -13.39 7.90
CA THR A 42 3.09 -11.95 7.70
C THR A 42 3.85 -11.45 6.46
N TYR A 43 5.05 -11.95 6.18
CA TYR A 43 5.96 -11.37 5.20
C TYR A 43 6.17 -12.21 3.94
N SER A 44 5.99 -13.52 4.05
CA SER A 44 6.06 -14.45 2.93
C SER A 44 4.84 -14.31 2.02
N ARG A 45 5.04 -14.06 0.75
CA ARG A 45 3.94 -13.94 -0.22
C ARG A 45 3.62 -15.27 -0.86
N VAL A 46 2.37 -15.41 -1.28
CA VAL A 46 1.93 -16.57 -2.07
C VAL A 46 2.42 -16.37 -3.50
N LYS A 47 3.08 -17.39 -4.04
CA LYS A 47 3.55 -17.44 -5.43
C LYS A 47 2.43 -17.92 -6.35
N GLU A 48 2.65 -17.86 -7.67
CA GLU A 48 1.67 -18.30 -8.67
C GLU A 48 1.31 -19.78 -8.56
N ASP A 49 2.26 -20.62 -8.11
CA ASP A 49 2.08 -22.05 -7.85
C ASP A 49 1.30 -22.36 -6.55
N GLY A 50 0.86 -21.33 -5.82
CA GLY A 50 0.14 -21.45 -4.55
C GLY A 50 1.05 -21.68 -3.33
N THR A 51 2.34 -21.89 -3.51
CA THR A 51 3.30 -22.00 -2.41
C THR A 51 3.70 -20.63 -1.87
N LYS A 52 4.24 -20.60 -0.66
CA LYS A 52 4.75 -19.35 -0.08
C LYS A 52 6.23 -19.14 -0.39
N GLU A 53 6.64 -17.87 -0.48
CA GLU A 53 8.06 -17.52 -0.58
C GLU A 53 8.85 -18.05 0.62
N ARG A 54 10.03 -18.61 0.36
CA ARG A 54 11.03 -18.94 1.37
C ARG A 54 11.88 -17.71 1.69
N TRP A 55 12.64 -17.73 2.78
CA TRP A 55 13.44 -16.59 3.22
C TRP A 55 14.40 -16.07 2.13
N HIS A 56 15.12 -16.96 1.47
CA HIS A 56 16.04 -16.59 0.37
C HIS A 56 15.32 -15.93 -0.83
N GLU A 57 14.05 -16.29 -1.09
CA GLU A 57 13.25 -15.70 -2.17
C GLU A 57 12.78 -14.29 -1.80
N VAL A 58 12.42 -14.06 -0.54
CA VAL A 58 12.08 -12.71 -0.05
C VAL A 58 13.31 -11.81 -0.09
N CYS A 59 14.49 -12.29 0.34
CA CYS A 59 15.74 -11.55 0.21
C CYS A 59 16.00 -11.16 -1.25
N LYS A 60 15.84 -12.11 -2.20
CA LYS A 60 15.99 -11.85 -3.63
C LYS A 60 15.04 -10.76 -4.10
N ARG A 61 13.75 -10.91 -3.83
CA ARG A 61 12.72 -9.96 -4.25
C ARG A 61 12.98 -8.55 -3.72
N VAL A 62 13.30 -8.41 -2.45
CA VAL A 62 13.56 -7.12 -1.81
C VAL A 62 14.78 -6.44 -2.43
N ILE A 63 15.90 -7.15 -2.54
CA ILE A 63 17.16 -6.59 -3.07
C ILE A 63 17.00 -6.25 -4.55
N GLU A 64 16.44 -7.14 -5.36
CA GLU A 64 16.19 -6.85 -6.78
C GLU A 64 15.26 -5.65 -6.96
N GLY A 65 14.23 -5.52 -6.13
CA GLY A 65 13.33 -4.37 -6.13
C GLY A 65 14.07 -3.06 -5.82
N MET A 66 14.87 -3.04 -4.75
CA MET A 66 15.65 -1.87 -4.34
C MET A 66 16.62 -1.39 -5.43
N TYR A 67 17.36 -2.32 -6.03
CA TYR A 67 18.32 -1.99 -7.07
C TYR A 67 17.64 -1.67 -8.41
N SER A 68 16.48 -2.25 -8.70
CA SER A 68 15.68 -1.86 -9.87
C SER A 68 15.18 -0.42 -9.76
N VAL A 69 14.71 0.03 -8.60
CA VAL A 69 14.31 1.42 -8.37
C VAL A 69 15.49 2.37 -8.61
N GLN A 70 16.68 2.04 -8.07
CA GLN A 70 17.89 2.85 -8.26
C GLN A 70 18.32 2.90 -9.73
N LYS A 71 18.32 1.74 -10.42
CA LYS A 71 18.69 1.65 -11.84
C LYS A 71 17.71 2.43 -12.72
N ASN A 72 16.41 2.30 -12.47
CA ASN A 72 15.38 3.03 -13.20
C ASN A 72 15.51 4.54 -12.98
N HIS A 73 15.74 4.98 -11.75
CA HIS A 73 15.97 6.38 -11.42
C HIS A 73 17.21 6.93 -12.13
N ALA A 74 18.33 6.17 -12.12
CA ALA A 74 19.52 6.57 -12.84
C ALA A 74 19.28 6.71 -14.36
N LYS A 75 18.54 5.77 -14.94
CA LYS A 75 18.17 5.81 -16.36
C LYS A 75 17.26 7.00 -16.70
N GLU A 76 16.22 7.23 -15.90
CA GLU A 76 15.26 8.33 -16.10
C GLU A 76 15.93 9.71 -16.01
N ASN A 77 16.91 9.84 -15.11
CA ASN A 77 17.63 11.10 -14.88
C ASN A 77 18.99 11.18 -15.62
N ARG A 78 19.28 10.23 -16.51
CA ARG A 78 20.55 10.17 -17.27
C ARG A 78 21.79 10.17 -16.38
N LEU A 79 21.69 9.55 -15.20
CA LEU A 79 22.82 9.39 -14.28
C LEU A 79 23.64 8.16 -14.62
N PRO A 80 24.95 8.15 -14.33
CA PRO A 80 25.80 7.00 -14.59
C PRO A 80 25.36 5.79 -13.74
N TRP A 81 25.30 4.62 -14.37
CA TRP A 81 25.02 3.35 -13.71
C TRP A 81 26.09 2.33 -14.08
N ASN A 82 26.57 1.58 -13.10
CA ASN A 82 27.56 0.52 -13.31
C ASN A 82 27.04 -0.82 -12.79
N ASP A 83 26.68 -1.72 -13.71
CA ASP A 83 26.09 -3.02 -13.38
C ASP A 83 27.01 -3.89 -12.51
N ASN A 84 28.32 -3.90 -12.73
CA ASN A 84 29.26 -4.71 -11.96
C ASN A 84 29.35 -4.21 -10.50
N LYS A 85 29.41 -2.89 -10.31
CA LYS A 85 29.40 -2.29 -8.97
C LYS A 85 28.08 -2.55 -8.28
N ALA A 86 26.96 -2.43 -8.99
CA ALA A 86 25.63 -2.72 -8.48
C ALA A 86 25.48 -4.19 -8.07
N GLN A 87 25.94 -5.13 -8.89
CA GLN A 87 25.93 -6.57 -8.57
C GLN A 87 26.71 -6.86 -7.28
N LYS A 88 27.94 -6.34 -7.16
CA LYS A 88 28.76 -6.55 -5.96
C LYS A 88 28.08 -6.02 -4.71
N SER A 89 27.55 -4.81 -4.76
CA SER A 89 26.85 -4.18 -3.66
C SER A 89 25.54 -4.90 -3.32
N ALA A 90 24.76 -5.33 -4.31
CA ALA A 90 23.53 -6.07 -4.13
C ALA A 90 23.75 -7.46 -3.51
N GLN A 91 24.81 -8.15 -3.92
CA GLN A 91 25.18 -9.44 -3.34
C GLN A 91 25.57 -9.30 -1.87
N GLU A 92 26.34 -8.26 -1.53
CA GLU A 92 26.69 -7.97 -0.14
C GLU A 92 25.45 -7.62 0.70
N ALA A 93 24.56 -6.79 0.17
CA ALA A 93 23.30 -6.43 0.83
C ALA A 93 22.41 -7.67 1.04
N TYR A 94 22.32 -8.55 0.06
CA TYR A 94 21.60 -9.81 0.14
C TYR A 94 22.18 -10.72 1.23
N ASP A 95 23.50 -10.95 1.24
CA ASP A 95 24.16 -11.80 2.22
C ASP A 95 23.90 -11.30 3.65
N ARG A 96 24.04 -9.99 3.86
CA ARG A 96 23.77 -9.37 5.16
C ARG A 96 22.30 -9.49 5.57
N MET A 97 21.37 -9.33 4.62
CA MET A 97 19.93 -9.50 4.90
C MET A 97 19.60 -10.97 5.20
N PHE A 98 20.12 -11.91 4.39
CA PHE A 98 19.90 -13.33 4.62
C PHE A 98 20.37 -13.76 6.01
N ASN A 99 21.53 -13.26 6.44
CA ASN A 99 22.12 -13.52 7.75
C ASN A 99 21.57 -12.65 8.89
N LEU A 100 20.43 -11.98 8.70
CA LEU A 100 19.74 -11.14 9.69
C LEU A 100 20.61 -10.03 10.29
N LYS A 101 21.68 -9.58 9.59
CA LYS A 101 22.52 -8.46 10.02
C LYS A 101 21.84 -7.10 9.80
N TRP A 102 20.89 -7.05 8.89
CA TRP A 102 19.90 -5.99 8.72
C TRP A 102 18.65 -6.55 8.04
N THR A 103 17.52 -5.89 8.23
CA THR A 103 16.29 -6.10 7.47
C THR A 103 15.63 -4.76 7.18
N PRO A 104 14.90 -4.61 6.07
CA PRO A 104 14.02 -3.47 5.95
C PRO A 104 12.90 -3.56 7.01
N PRO A 105 12.18 -2.47 7.29
CA PRO A 105 10.95 -2.53 8.07
C PRO A 105 9.99 -3.59 7.54
N GLY A 106 9.08 -4.10 8.37
CA GLY A 106 8.16 -5.19 7.98
C GLY A 106 7.40 -4.91 6.67
N ARG A 107 7.04 -3.66 6.40
CA ARG A 107 6.45 -3.24 5.13
C ARG A 107 7.39 -3.46 3.93
N GLY A 108 8.67 -3.20 4.11
CA GLY A 108 9.67 -3.49 3.09
C GLY A 108 9.77 -4.98 2.79
N LEU A 109 9.78 -5.84 3.81
CA LEU A 109 9.76 -7.30 3.63
C LEU A 109 8.51 -7.75 2.87
N TRP A 110 7.35 -7.20 3.21
CA TRP A 110 6.08 -7.61 2.65
C TRP A 110 5.83 -7.06 1.24
N ALA A 111 6.15 -5.78 0.99
CA ALA A 111 5.70 -5.06 -0.20
C ALA A 111 6.81 -4.76 -1.21
N PHE A 112 8.09 -4.63 -0.78
CA PHE A 112 9.15 -4.21 -1.71
C PHE A 112 9.41 -5.27 -2.78
N GLY A 113 9.61 -4.83 -4.00
CA GLY A 113 9.86 -5.72 -5.15
C GLY A 113 8.61 -6.51 -5.61
N THR A 114 7.42 -6.14 -5.15
CA THR A 114 6.15 -6.72 -5.62
C THR A 114 5.55 -5.89 -6.76
N PRO A 115 4.62 -6.44 -7.56
CA PRO A 115 3.89 -5.67 -8.57
C PRO A 115 3.24 -4.40 -8.01
N MET A 116 2.82 -4.41 -6.75
CA MET A 116 2.21 -3.26 -6.08
C MET A 116 3.17 -2.06 -6.02
N THR A 117 4.43 -2.28 -5.63
CA THR A 117 5.42 -1.21 -5.50
C THR A 117 6.16 -0.92 -6.80
N MET A 118 6.36 -1.93 -7.65
CA MET A 118 7.15 -1.81 -8.87
C MET A 118 6.31 -1.38 -10.07
N GLU A 119 5.22 -2.08 -10.35
CA GLU A 119 4.39 -1.84 -11.53
C GLU A 119 3.38 -0.71 -11.28
N ARG A 120 2.68 -0.77 -10.14
CA ARG A 120 1.66 0.23 -9.77
C ARG A 120 2.23 1.46 -9.08
N ARG A 121 3.53 1.48 -8.80
CA ARG A 121 4.26 2.58 -8.15
C ARG A 121 3.66 3.05 -6.82
N ASN A 122 2.99 2.15 -6.09
CA ASN A 122 2.36 2.44 -4.80
C ASN A 122 3.41 2.45 -3.67
N SER A 123 4.34 3.39 -3.71
CA SER A 123 5.41 3.53 -2.72
C SER A 123 4.88 3.81 -1.31
N ALA A 124 3.69 4.40 -1.18
CA ALA A 124 3.04 4.64 0.10
C ALA A 124 2.82 3.33 0.89
N ALA A 125 2.65 2.18 0.21
CA ALA A 125 2.54 0.89 0.87
C ALA A 125 3.80 0.46 1.65
N LEU A 126 4.93 1.11 1.44
CA LEU A 126 6.17 0.90 2.19
C LEU A 126 6.21 1.70 3.51
N GLN A 127 5.30 2.66 3.70
CA GLN A 127 5.22 3.47 4.90
C GLN A 127 4.42 2.73 5.99
N ASN A 128 4.93 2.73 7.22
CA ASN A 128 4.19 2.19 8.35
C ASN A 128 3.21 3.23 8.93
N CYS A 129 3.64 4.48 9.01
CA CYS A 129 2.92 5.55 9.67
C CYS A 129 2.99 6.83 8.84
N ALA A 130 1.92 7.62 8.94
CA ALA A 130 1.84 8.96 8.37
C ALA A 130 1.07 9.86 9.32
N MET A 131 1.16 11.16 9.11
CA MET A 131 0.37 12.15 9.82
C MET A 131 -0.15 13.18 8.83
N VAL A 132 -1.36 13.67 9.09
CA VAL A 132 -1.95 14.78 8.37
C VAL A 132 -2.53 15.78 9.37
N SER A 133 -2.34 17.06 9.09
CA SER A 133 -2.95 18.12 9.89
C SER A 133 -4.24 18.60 9.25
N THR A 134 -5.31 18.68 10.04
CA THR A 134 -6.57 19.25 9.56
C THR A 134 -6.46 20.77 9.28
N ARG A 135 -5.38 21.44 9.71
CA ARG A 135 -5.04 22.79 9.27
C ARG A 135 -4.80 22.90 7.75
N ASP A 136 -4.42 21.78 7.10
CA ASP A 136 -4.12 21.74 5.68
C ASP A 136 -5.38 21.51 4.82
N ILE A 137 -6.56 21.51 5.41
CA ILE A 137 -7.83 21.41 4.68
C ILE A 137 -7.94 22.56 3.66
N ASP A 138 -8.07 22.18 2.37
CA ASP A 138 -8.39 23.10 1.33
C ASP A 138 -9.91 23.40 1.31
N ARG A 139 -10.30 24.65 1.45
CA ARG A 139 -11.72 25.08 1.39
C ARG A 139 -12.36 24.80 0.04
N ASN A 140 -11.58 24.74 -1.02
CA ASN A 140 -12.08 24.42 -2.36
C ASN A 140 -12.32 22.92 -2.55
N ASP A 141 -11.67 22.08 -1.72
CA ASP A 141 -11.78 20.63 -1.75
C ASP A 141 -11.59 20.02 -0.36
N PRO A 142 -12.48 20.31 0.60
CA PRO A 142 -12.32 19.84 1.97
C PRO A 142 -12.35 18.32 2.10
N GLY A 143 -12.97 17.61 1.17
CA GLY A 143 -12.99 16.14 1.13
C GLY A 143 -11.64 15.52 0.73
N ALA A 144 -10.75 16.28 0.08
CA ALA A 144 -9.47 15.73 -0.41
C ALA A 144 -8.59 15.22 0.73
N LEU A 145 -8.52 15.92 1.85
CA LEU A 145 -7.74 15.50 3.01
C LEU A 145 -8.21 14.14 3.56
N PHE A 146 -9.50 13.96 3.69
CA PHE A 146 -10.09 12.70 4.17
C PHE A 146 -9.95 11.58 3.14
N GLY A 147 -10.07 11.90 1.84
CA GLY A 147 -9.74 10.97 0.76
C GLY A 147 -8.30 10.48 0.86
N TRP A 148 -7.35 11.37 1.10
CA TRP A 148 -5.95 11.00 1.32
C TRP A 148 -5.77 10.08 2.54
N VAL A 149 -6.44 10.37 3.65
CA VAL A 149 -6.44 9.51 4.85
C VAL A 149 -6.95 8.11 4.51
N MET A 150 -8.09 8.02 3.82
CA MET A 150 -8.64 6.74 3.39
C MET A 150 -7.69 5.99 2.46
N ASP A 151 -7.09 6.68 1.50
CA ASP A 151 -6.11 6.10 0.57
C ASP A 151 -4.92 5.48 1.31
N ALA A 152 -4.33 6.22 2.25
CA ALA A 152 -3.24 5.74 3.08
C ALA A 152 -3.64 4.52 3.94
N LEU A 153 -4.82 4.57 4.58
CA LEU A 153 -5.35 3.46 5.39
C LEU A 153 -5.60 2.20 4.53
N MET A 154 -6.12 2.34 3.31
CA MET A 154 -6.32 1.22 2.38
C MET A 154 -5.01 0.57 1.95
N LEU A 155 -3.90 1.31 1.94
CA LEU A 155 -2.55 0.78 1.75
C LEU A 155 -1.95 0.22 3.06
N GLY A 156 -2.70 0.30 4.16
CA GLY A 156 -2.34 -0.21 5.48
C GLY A 156 -1.40 0.70 6.26
N VAL A 157 -1.29 1.97 5.90
CA VAL A 157 -0.55 2.98 6.66
C VAL A 157 -1.35 3.37 7.89
N GLY A 158 -0.76 3.42 9.06
CA GLY A 158 -1.36 4.02 10.25
C GLY A 158 -1.31 5.54 10.13
N VAL A 159 -2.47 6.21 10.16
CA VAL A 159 -2.53 7.67 9.99
C VAL A 159 -2.94 8.34 11.29
N GLY A 160 -2.04 9.20 11.81
CA GLY A 160 -2.35 10.17 12.86
C GLY A 160 -2.96 11.45 12.26
N PHE A 161 -3.81 12.12 13.02
CA PHE A 161 -4.39 13.40 12.64
C PHE A 161 -4.59 14.29 13.87
N ASP A 162 -4.75 15.57 13.65
CA ASP A 162 -5.16 16.55 14.66
C ASP A 162 -6.57 17.09 14.38
N THR A 163 -7.08 17.94 15.27
CA THR A 163 -8.37 18.62 15.13
C THR A 163 -8.23 20.14 14.97
N LEU A 164 -7.06 20.60 14.53
CA LEU A 164 -6.71 22.03 14.43
C LEU A 164 -7.39 22.73 13.26
N GLY A 165 -8.06 21.99 12.36
CA GLY A 165 -8.82 22.53 11.24
C GLY A 165 -10.07 23.31 11.63
N GLN A 166 -10.48 23.26 12.90
CA GLN A 166 -11.59 24.07 13.42
C GLN A 166 -11.38 25.58 13.15
N GLU A 167 -10.13 26.04 13.23
CA GLU A 167 -9.75 27.45 12.96
C GLU A 167 -9.99 27.86 11.49
N LYS A 168 -10.13 26.90 10.58
CA LYS A 168 -10.39 27.17 9.15
C LYS A 168 -11.82 27.61 8.86
N GLY A 169 -12.74 27.51 9.83
CA GLY A 169 -14.13 27.89 9.63
C GLY A 169 -14.81 27.06 8.54
N ILE A 170 -14.57 25.74 8.52
CA ILE A 170 -15.31 24.82 7.65
C ILE A 170 -16.72 24.68 8.22
N GLU A 171 -17.70 24.91 7.37
CA GLU A 171 -19.13 24.85 7.72
C GLU A 171 -19.80 23.67 7.04
N ILE A 172 -20.90 23.19 7.63
CA ILE A 172 -21.77 22.17 7.05
C ILE A 172 -22.91 22.88 6.32
N TYR A 173 -23.03 22.62 5.03
CA TYR A 173 -24.04 23.22 4.16
C TYR A 173 -25.15 22.22 3.83
N PRO A 174 -26.40 22.69 3.72
CA PRO A 174 -27.50 21.84 3.25
C PRO A 174 -27.30 21.55 1.75
N ASN A 175 -27.69 20.38 1.31
CA ASN A 175 -27.72 20.01 -0.10
C ASN A 175 -28.96 20.64 -0.75
N LEU A 176 -28.74 21.69 -1.56
CA LEU A 176 -29.81 22.49 -2.17
C LEU A 176 -30.11 22.10 -3.62
N LYS A 177 -29.34 21.20 -4.21
CA LYS A 177 -29.50 20.76 -5.61
C LYS A 177 -30.12 19.37 -5.67
N GLU A 178 -30.60 19.02 -6.86
CA GLU A 178 -31.07 17.66 -7.16
C GLU A 178 -30.01 16.60 -6.86
N GLU A 179 -30.46 15.40 -6.50
CA GLU A 179 -29.60 14.27 -6.20
C GLU A 179 -28.82 13.82 -7.46
N VAL A 180 -27.55 13.50 -7.28
CA VAL A 180 -26.68 12.93 -8.32
C VAL A 180 -26.22 11.56 -7.90
N THR A 181 -26.32 10.59 -8.79
CA THR A 181 -25.82 9.24 -8.56
C THR A 181 -24.38 9.09 -9.07
N TYR A 182 -23.49 8.60 -8.20
CA TYR A 182 -22.13 8.26 -8.54
C TYR A 182 -21.95 6.73 -8.49
N GLU A 183 -21.67 6.11 -9.65
CA GLU A 183 -21.32 4.70 -9.75
C GLU A 183 -19.88 4.53 -9.31
N ILE A 184 -19.65 3.76 -8.24
CA ILE A 184 -18.31 3.59 -7.65
C ILE A 184 -17.53 2.54 -8.44
N PRO A 185 -16.42 2.89 -9.09
CA PRO A 185 -15.55 1.92 -9.73
C PRO A 185 -14.97 0.92 -8.72
N ASP A 186 -14.80 -0.36 -9.15
CA ASP A 186 -14.17 -1.40 -8.32
C ASP A 186 -12.65 -1.24 -8.24
N THR A 187 -12.22 -0.08 -7.78
CA THR A 187 -10.82 0.32 -7.61
C THR A 187 -10.63 1.04 -6.27
N ARG A 188 -9.40 1.03 -5.76
CA ARG A 188 -9.05 1.79 -4.57
C ARG A 188 -9.36 3.28 -4.73
N GLU A 189 -8.99 3.83 -5.87
CA GLU A 189 -9.23 5.23 -6.24
C GLU A 189 -10.72 5.57 -6.28
N GLY A 190 -11.55 4.65 -6.78
CA GLY A 190 -13.02 4.82 -6.80
C GLY A 190 -13.63 4.89 -5.40
N TRP A 191 -13.13 4.07 -4.49
CA TRP A 191 -13.56 4.11 -3.08
C TRP A 191 -13.13 5.42 -2.41
N VAL A 192 -11.90 5.85 -2.62
CA VAL A 192 -11.37 7.12 -2.10
C VAL A 192 -12.17 8.30 -2.63
N GLU A 193 -12.46 8.32 -3.93
CA GLU A 193 -13.23 9.40 -4.55
C GLU A 193 -14.68 9.45 -4.02
N SER A 194 -15.29 8.30 -3.72
CA SER A 194 -16.64 8.27 -3.14
C SER A 194 -16.70 8.98 -1.79
N VAL A 195 -15.69 8.79 -0.93
CA VAL A 195 -15.60 9.49 0.37
C VAL A 195 -15.34 10.98 0.17
N ARG A 196 -14.45 11.34 -0.75
CA ARG A 196 -14.17 12.74 -1.08
C ARG A 196 -15.42 13.47 -1.58
N LEU A 197 -16.15 12.87 -2.50
CA LEU A 197 -17.41 13.42 -3.03
C LEU A 197 -18.47 13.56 -1.95
N LEU A 198 -18.63 12.54 -1.10
CA LEU A 198 -19.59 12.58 0.02
C LEU A 198 -19.29 13.77 0.94
N LEU A 199 -18.05 13.94 1.35
CA LEU A 199 -17.66 15.03 2.25
C LEU A 199 -17.81 16.40 1.58
N ASN A 200 -17.39 16.51 0.33
CA ASN A 200 -17.57 17.75 -0.43
C ASN A 200 -19.06 18.13 -0.59
N SER A 201 -19.94 17.15 -0.68
CA SER A 201 -21.38 17.44 -0.77
C SER A 201 -21.95 18.14 0.48
N TYR A 202 -21.31 17.97 1.63
CA TYR A 202 -21.69 18.62 2.88
C TYR A 202 -20.82 19.83 3.24
N LEU A 203 -19.56 19.82 2.86
CA LEU A 203 -18.57 20.82 3.30
C LEU A 203 -18.34 21.94 2.28
N LYS A 204 -19.03 21.90 1.13
CA LYS A 204 -19.01 22.95 0.12
C LYS A 204 -20.41 23.46 -0.14
N GLN A 205 -20.53 24.78 -0.23
CA GLN A 205 -21.81 25.41 -0.51
C GLN A 205 -22.37 25.05 -1.90
N GLY A 206 -23.68 24.83 -1.97
CA GLY A 206 -24.40 24.66 -3.23
C GLY A 206 -24.11 23.34 -3.96
N GLN A 207 -23.68 22.30 -3.24
CA GLN A 207 -23.48 20.97 -3.80
C GLN A 207 -24.79 20.15 -3.80
N ALA A 208 -24.85 19.20 -4.75
CA ALA A 208 -25.91 18.20 -4.81
C ALA A 208 -25.71 17.13 -3.72
N LYS A 209 -26.79 16.50 -3.30
CA LYS A 209 -26.70 15.27 -2.54
C LYS A 209 -26.19 14.16 -3.43
N ILE A 210 -25.22 13.40 -2.95
CA ILE A 210 -24.63 12.29 -3.70
C ILE A 210 -25.28 10.97 -3.24
N ASN A 211 -25.85 10.23 -4.16
CA ASN A 211 -26.23 8.84 -3.98
C ASN A 211 -25.15 7.95 -4.60
N PHE A 212 -24.90 6.79 -3.99
CA PHE A 212 -23.85 5.89 -4.46
C PHE A 212 -24.46 4.61 -5.03
N ASP A 213 -23.97 4.23 -6.23
CA ASP A 213 -24.22 2.92 -6.79
C ASP A 213 -22.98 2.02 -6.54
N TYR A 214 -23.18 0.96 -5.77
CA TYR A 214 -22.15 0.00 -5.36
C TYR A 214 -22.12 -1.25 -6.25
N SER A 215 -22.93 -1.31 -7.30
CA SER A 215 -23.14 -2.52 -8.11
C SER A 215 -21.87 -3.05 -8.80
N LYS A 216 -20.92 -2.16 -9.07
CA LYS A 216 -19.64 -2.52 -9.71
C LYS A 216 -18.63 -3.13 -8.74
N ILE A 217 -18.83 -2.97 -7.43
CA ILE A 217 -17.86 -3.44 -6.43
C ILE A 217 -17.92 -4.97 -6.35
N ARG A 218 -16.75 -5.61 -6.46
CA ARG A 218 -16.62 -7.07 -6.40
C ARG A 218 -17.18 -7.63 -5.09
N PRO A 219 -17.75 -8.85 -5.12
CA PRO A 219 -18.35 -9.46 -3.94
C PRO A 219 -17.30 -9.85 -2.89
N LEU A 220 -17.79 -10.06 -1.66
CA LEU A 220 -17.00 -10.62 -0.56
C LEU A 220 -16.32 -11.93 -0.98
N GLY A 221 -15.03 -12.06 -0.63
CA GLY A 221 -14.23 -13.24 -0.90
C GLY A 221 -13.56 -13.26 -2.27
N ALA A 222 -13.89 -12.36 -3.20
CA ALA A 222 -13.21 -12.26 -4.49
C ALA A 222 -11.71 -11.92 -4.30
N PRO A 223 -10.80 -12.49 -5.11
CA PRO A 223 -9.36 -12.25 -4.94
C PRO A 223 -8.98 -10.82 -5.30
N ILE A 224 -8.10 -10.21 -4.49
CA ILE A 224 -7.52 -8.89 -4.78
C ILE A 224 -6.20 -9.09 -5.52
N LYS A 225 -6.23 -8.94 -6.85
CA LYS A 225 -5.04 -9.07 -7.69
C LYS A 225 -4.00 -8.00 -7.34
N GLY A 226 -2.77 -8.44 -7.07
CA GLY A 226 -1.60 -7.56 -6.85
C GLY A 226 -1.42 -7.04 -5.43
N PHE A 227 -2.47 -6.96 -4.60
CA PHE A 227 -2.33 -6.66 -3.17
C PHE A 227 -2.22 -7.95 -2.35
N GLY A 228 -2.96 -8.97 -2.75
CA GLY A 228 -3.15 -10.22 -2.03
C GLY A 228 -4.34 -10.17 -1.08
N GLY A 229 -4.82 -11.35 -0.67
CA GLY A 229 -6.01 -11.46 0.16
C GLY A 229 -7.31 -11.43 -0.64
N THR A 230 -8.42 -11.27 0.07
CA THR A 230 -9.77 -11.31 -0.48
C THR A 230 -10.53 -10.01 -0.22
N ALA A 231 -11.42 -9.66 -1.13
CA ALA A 231 -12.26 -8.47 -1.03
C ALA A 231 -13.28 -8.59 0.12
N SER A 232 -13.57 -7.45 0.74
CA SER A 232 -14.58 -7.32 1.78
C SER A 232 -16.01 -7.19 1.23
N GLY A 233 -16.17 -7.03 -0.09
CA GLY A 233 -17.41 -6.63 -0.70
C GLY A 233 -17.76 -5.16 -0.42
N PRO A 234 -18.95 -4.67 -0.83
CA PRO A 234 -19.36 -3.28 -0.67
C PRO A 234 -19.79 -2.91 0.75
N ALA A 235 -20.15 -3.88 1.59
CA ALA A 235 -20.78 -3.61 2.90
C ALA A 235 -19.96 -2.68 3.83
N PRO A 236 -18.62 -2.78 3.96
CA PRO A 236 -17.86 -1.85 4.78
C PRO A 236 -17.89 -0.42 4.26
N LEU A 237 -17.89 -0.22 2.93
CA LEU A 237 -17.97 1.11 2.33
C LEU A 237 -19.35 1.74 2.52
N ILE A 238 -20.42 0.95 2.35
CA ILE A 238 -21.80 1.38 2.64
C ILE A 238 -21.89 1.87 4.08
N LYS A 239 -21.41 1.04 5.03
CA LYS A 239 -21.41 1.40 6.46
C LYS A 239 -20.61 2.69 6.73
N LEU A 240 -19.47 2.89 6.06
CA LEU A 240 -18.68 4.11 6.19
C LEU A 240 -19.47 5.33 5.70
N HIS A 241 -20.08 5.25 4.51
CA HIS A 241 -20.88 6.35 3.97
C HIS A 241 -22.07 6.68 4.88
N ASP A 242 -22.79 5.68 5.37
CA ASP A 242 -23.91 5.88 6.30
C ASP A 242 -23.44 6.52 7.60
N THR A 243 -22.33 6.05 8.16
CA THR A 243 -21.74 6.63 9.37
C THR A 243 -21.35 8.10 9.17
N LEU A 244 -20.70 8.43 8.05
CA LEU A 244 -20.35 9.81 7.73
C LEU A 244 -21.58 10.70 7.59
N ARG A 245 -22.65 10.21 6.94
CA ARG A 245 -23.94 10.94 6.86
C ARG A 245 -24.57 11.22 8.21
N ILE A 246 -24.54 10.22 9.11
CA ILE A 246 -25.07 10.37 10.47
C ILE A 246 -24.24 11.39 11.25
N VAL A 247 -22.92 11.29 11.21
CA VAL A 247 -22.02 12.18 11.97
C VAL A 247 -22.12 13.63 11.49
N ILE A 248 -22.21 13.86 10.18
CA ILE A 248 -22.23 15.20 9.60
C ILE A 248 -23.66 15.77 9.59
N GLY A 249 -24.66 14.97 9.25
CA GLY A 249 -26.05 15.38 9.10
C GLY A 249 -26.91 15.24 10.36
N GLY A 250 -26.41 14.56 11.37
CA GLY A 250 -27.13 14.19 12.61
C GLY A 250 -27.13 15.27 13.69
N ARG A 251 -27.33 16.52 13.28
CA ARG A 251 -27.58 17.65 14.21
C ARG A 251 -29.05 17.85 14.44
#